data_31bfa1b7fde7715a176cc7520c9ccd3f
#
_entry.id   31bfa1b7fde7715a176cc7520c9ccd3f
#
_cell.length_a   1.000
_cell.length_b   1.000
_cell.length_c   1.000
_cell.angle_alpha   90.00
_cell.angle_beta   90.00
_cell.angle_gamma   90.00
#
_symmetry.space_group_name_H-M   'P 1'
#
loop_
_entity.id
_entity.type
_entity.pdbx_description
1 polymer ?
#
loop_
_entity_poly.entity_id
_entity_poly.type
_entity_poly.pdbx_seq_one_letter_code
_entity_poly.pdbx_strand_id
1 'polypeptide(L)'
;MGKELYVSVDIEASGPIPGEFSMLSLGACVVGHPEKCIYLELKPDSPKHDPEAVEVTGFDLELLAKTGLEPQEAMQKLAAWVGEVGADAGKSVFVGLNAPFDWSFVNYYFHKYLGQNPFGFAALDIKAYYMGAFNLEWRETKSSHMATSLGPKRAATHNALDEARYQAELFDLMLHRRAQLG
;
A
#
# COMPACT_ATOMS: atom_id res chain seq x y z
N MET A 1 14.05 15.62 -16.67
CA MET A 1 12.87 14.97 -16.07
C MET A 1 13.33 14.33 -14.77
N GLY A 2 12.69 14.64 -13.62
CA GLY A 2 13.01 13.98 -12.35
C GLY A 2 12.72 12.48 -12.44
N LYS A 3 13.49 11.69 -11.69
CA LYS A 3 13.31 10.23 -11.60
C LYS A 3 12.05 9.95 -10.77
N GLU A 4 11.15 9.10 -11.26
CA GLU A 4 10.00 8.64 -10.49
C GLU A 4 10.45 7.77 -9.33
N LEU A 5 9.86 7.95 -8.15
CA LEU A 5 10.05 7.10 -6.98
C LEU A 5 8.77 6.28 -6.76
N TYR A 6 8.86 4.98 -6.88
CA TYR A 6 7.75 4.08 -6.61
C TYR A 6 7.72 3.73 -5.12
N VAL A 7 6.56 3.97 -4.50
CA VAL A 7 6.30 3.67 -3.09
C VAL A 7 5.19 2.63 -3.02
N SER A 8 5.54 1.43 -2.60
CA SER A 8 4.58 0.36 -2.36
C SER A 8 3.86 0.61 -1.05
N VAL A 9 2.54 0.55 -1.07
CA VAL A 9 1.68 0.81 0.09
C VAL A 9 0.64 -0.29 0.19
N ASP A 10 0.43 -0.76 1.42
CA ASP A 10 -0.60 -1.71 1.79
C ASP A 10 -1.29 -1.27 3.07
N ILE A 11 -2.57 -1.60 3.24
CA ILE A 11 -3.33 -1.26 4.45
C ILE A 11 -4.12 -2.44 4.99
N GLU A 12 -4.39 -2.41 6.28
CA GLU A 12 -5.42 -3.23 6.89
C GLU A 12 -6.60 -2.35 7.31
N ALA A 13 -7.81 -2.84 7.11
CA ALA A 13 -9.02 -2.07 7.40
C ALA A 13 -10.06 -2.92 8.13
N SER A 14 -10.94 -2.25 8.86
CA SER A 14 -12.07 -2.89 9.55
C SER A 14 -13.24 -3.24 8.64
N GLY A 15 -13.11 -3.06 7.32
CA GLY A 15 -14.14 -3.35 6.31
C GLY A 15 -13.86 -2.70 4.96
N PRO A 16 -14.78 -2.81 3.99
CA PRO A 16 -14.46 -2.65 2.56
C PRO A 16 -14.37 -1.21 2.05
N ILE A 17 -14.90 -0.20 2.73
CA ILE A 17 -14.96 1.17 2.22
C ILE A 17 -14.58 2.23 3.26
N PRO A 18 -13.76 3.23 2.87
CA PRO A 18 -13.42 4.33 3.77
C PRO A 18 -14.64 5.21 4.10
N GLY A 19 -14.61 5.85 5.27
CA GLY A 19 -15.70 6.69 5.75
C GLY A 19 -16.78 5.94 6.51
N GLU A 20 -17.04 4.68 6.18
CA GLU A 20 -17.85 3.78 7.00
C GLU A 20 -16.98 2.89 7.90
N PHE A 21 -15.86 2.40 7.37
CA PHE A 21 -14.91 1.53 8.05
C PHE A 21 -13.57 2.24 8.25
N SER A 22 -12.83 1.81 9.25
CA SER A 22 -11.57 2.41 9.64
C SER A 22 -10.39 1.75 8.94
N MET A 23 -9.38 2.53 8.56
CA MET A 23 -8.04 2.03 8.32
C MET A 23 -7.38 1.74 9.67
N LEU A 24 -6.91 0.52 9.87
CA LEU A 24 -6.36 0.02 11.14
C LEU A 24 -4.83 0.08 11.16
N SER A 25 -4.19 -0.25 10.05
CA SER A 25 -2.76 -0.08 9.88
C SER A 25 -2.41 0.28 8.44
N LEU A 26 -1.20 0.81 8.29
CA LEU A 26 -0.61 1.14 7.00
C LEU A 26 0.87 0.78 7.02
N GLY A 27 1.31 0.07 5.99
CA GLY A 27 2.70 -0.18 5.68
C GLY A 27 3.08 0.46 4.35
N ALA A 28 4.26 1.07 4.28
CA ALA A 28 4.81 1.56 3.03
C ALA A 28 6.31 1.34 2.95
N CYS A 29 6.82 1.09 1.74
CA CYS A 29 8.26 1.03 1.50
C CYS A 29 8.61 1.48 0.08
N VAL A 30 9.87 1.89 -0.10
CA VAL A 30 10.39 2.28 -1.41
C VAL A 30 10.72 1.02 -2.22
N VAL A 31 10.21 0.95 -3.45
CA VAL A 31 10.52 -0.15 -4.41
C VAL A 31 12.02 -0.17 -4.70
N GLY A 32 12.64 -1.35 -4.61
CA GLY A 32 14.09 -1.52 -4.72
C GLY A 32 14.89 -1.17 -3.44
N HIS A 33 14.23 -0.55 -2.43
CA HIS A 33 14.84 -0.15 -1.16
C HIS A 33 13.93 -0.47 0.04
N PRO A 34 13.64 -1.76 0.33
CA PRO A 34 12.67 -2.17 1.33
C PRO A 34 13.05 -1.82 2.78
N GLU A 35 14.30 -1.40 3.02
CA GLU A 35 14.76 -0.84 4.30
C GLU A 35 14.23 0.58 4.54
N LYS A 36 13.93 1.33 3.47
CA LYS A 36 13.25 2.63 3.54
C LYS A 36 11.76 2.39 3.65
N CYS A 37 11.27 2.29 4.86
CA CYS A 37 9.89 1.91 5.11
C CYS A 37 9.30 2.65 6.32
N ILE A 38 7.97 2.63 6.40
CA ILE A 38 7.19 3.12 7.54
C ILE A 38 6.07 2.12 7.83
N TYR A 39 5.74 1.96 9.12
CA TYR A 39 4.57 1.21 9.59
C TYR A 39 3.84 2.02 10.64
N LEU A 40 2.54 2.13 10.50
CA LEU A 40 1.68 2.93 11.38
C LEU A 40 0.44 2.12 11.74
N GLU A 41 0.10 2.09 13.02
CA GLU A 41 -1.17 1.58 13.53
C GLU A 41 -2.04 2.76 13.94
N LEU A 42 -3.31 2.74 13.55
CA LEU A 42 -4.23 3.84 13.71
C LEU A 42 -5.36 3.46 14.66
N LYS A 43 -5.80 4.40 15.49
CA LYS A 43 -7.06 4.27 16.20
C LYS A 43 -8.21 4.16 15.21
N PRO A 44 -9.16 3.22 15.42
CA PRO A 44 -10.39 3.20 14.63
C PRO A 44 -11.12 4.54 14.72
N ASP A 45 -11.48 5.12 13.58
CA ASP A 45 -12.24 6.38 13.47
C ASP A 45 -13.73 6.17 13.17
N SER A 46 -14.15 4.90 13.15
CA SER A 46 -15.54 4.45 13.04
C SER A 46 -15.78 3.27 13.98
N PRO A 47 -16.95 3.19 14.63
CA PRO A 47 -17.32 2.00 15.40
C PRO A 47 -17.75 0.83 14.52
N LYS A 48 -17.98 1.07 13.23
CA LYS A 48 -18.43 0.05 12.29
C LYS A 48 -17.26 -0.85 11.88
N HIS A 49 -17.46 -2.13 11.97
CA HIS A 49 -16.49 -3.13 11.53
C HIS A 49 -17.17 -4.35 10.92
N ASP A 50 -16.49 -5.00 10.02
CA ASP A 50 -16.85 -6.31 9.49
C ASP A 50 -16.07 -7.37 10.30
N PRO A 51 -16.77 -8.29 11.00
CA PRO A 51 -16.11 -9.30 11.81
C PRO A 51 -15.10 -10.17 11.03
N GLU A 52 -15.41 -10.52 9.78
CA GLU A 52 -14.50 -11.32 8.95
C GLU A 52 -13.24 -10.53 8.60
N ALA A 53 -13.39 -9.24 8.27
CA ALA A 53 -12.23 -8.38 8.00
C ALA A 53 -11.34 -8.22 9.23
N VAL A 54 -11.93 -7.99 10.42
CA VAL A 54 -11.15 -7.87 11.67
C VAL A 54 -10.47 -9.17 12.05
N GLU A 55 -11.12 -10.32 11.86
CA GLU A 55 -10.51 -11.64 12.11
C GLU A 55 -9.27 -11.86 11.21
N VAL A 56 -9.35 -11.49 9.93
CA VAL A 56 -8.23 -11.61 8.98
C VAL A 56 -7.05 -10.72 9.39
N THR A 57 -7.31 -9.48 9.84
CA THR A 57 -6.24 -8.55 10.25
C THR A 57 -5.62 -8.93 11.58
N GLY A 58 -6.35 -9.68 12.43
CA GLY A 58 -5.91 -10.07 13.78
C GLY A 58 -5.83 -8.92 14.80
N PHE A 59 -6.35 -7.73 14.49
CA PHE A 59 -6.35 -6.60 15.42
C PHE A 59 -7.41 -6.73 16.51
N ASP A 60 -7.01 -6.44 17.75
CA ASP A 60 -7.93 -6.11 18.84
C ASP A 60 -8.28 -4.62 18.73
N LEU A 61 -9.51 -4.32 18.31
CA LEU A 61 -9.97 -2.94 18.10
C LEU A 61 -10.02 -2.12 19.39
N GLU A 62 -10.29 -2.74 20.55
CA GLU A 62 -10.30 -2.03 21.85
C GLU A 62 -8.88 -1.66 22.28
N LEU A 63 -7.92 -2.54 22.04
CA LEU A 63 -6.51 -2.27 22.28
C LEU A 63 -6.02 -1.18 21.31
N LEU A 64 -6.32 -1.33 20.02
CA LEU A 64 -5.91 -0.38 18.99
C LEU A 64 -6.48 1.03 19.23
N ALA A 65 -7.72 1.13 19.74
CA ALA A 65 -8.31 2.40 20.16
C ALA A 65 -7.53 3.12 21.28
N LYS A 66 -6.74 2.37 22.07
CA LYS A 66 -5.92 2.93 23.17
C LYS A 66 -4.48 3.20 22.74
N THR A 67 -3.92 2.35 21.89
CA THR A 67 -2.48 2.34 21.54
C THR A 67 -2.16 2.93 20.18
N GLY A 68 -3.11 2.90 19.24
CA GLY A 68 -2.95 3.43 17.89
C GLY A 68 -2.74 4.95 17.85
N LEU A 69 -2.19 5.42 16.78
CA LEU A 69 -2.06 6.86 16.49
C LEU A 69 -3.43 7.45 16.13
N GLU A 70 -3.64 8.70 16.49
CA GLU A 70 -4.76 9.45 15.90
C GLU A 70 -4.63 9.47 14.38
N PRO A 71 -5.71 9.26 13.60
CA PRO A 71 -5.63 9.19 12.15
C PRO A 71 -4.94 10.40 11.51
N GLN A 72 -5.20 11.60 12.00
CA GLN A 72 -4.52 12.82 11.53
C GLN A 72 -3.01 12.77 11.75
N GLU A 73 -2.56 12.32 12.93
CA GLU A 73 -1.14 12.19 13.25
C GLU A 73 -0.46 11.13 12.35
N ALA A 74 -1.13 9.98 12.14
CA ALA A 74 -0.62 8.94 11.26
C ALA A 74 -0.44 9.45 9.82
N MET A 75 -1.41 10.18 9.30
CA MET A 75 -1.32 10.75 7.95
C MET A 75 -0.25 11.85 7.84
N GLN A 76 -0.03 12.65 8.91
CA GLN A 76 1.08 13.61 8.96
C GLN A 76 2.44 12.91 8.91
N LYS A 77 2.62 11.81 9.67
CA LYS A 77 3.84 11.00 9.65
C LYS A 77 4.08 10.39 8.26
N LEU A 78 3.03 9.83 7.64
CA LEU A 78 3.13 9.30 6.29
C LEU A 78 3.49 10.39 5.27
N ALA A 79 2.86 11.57 5.32
CA ALA A 79 3.17 12.68 4.43
C ALA A 79 4.61 13.16 4.56
N ALA A 80 5.10 13.29 5.80
CA ALA A 80 6.48 13.67 6.09
C ALA A 80 7.47 12.64 5.53
N TRP A 81 7.21 11.35 5.78
CA TRP A 81 8.05 10.26 5.28
C TRP A 81 8.08 10.20 3.74
N VAL A 82 6.91 10.34 3.08
CA VAL A 82 6.84 10.41 1.60
C VAL A 82 7.63 11.60 1.06
N GLY A 83 7.56 12.75 1.73
CA GLY A 83 8.38 13.93 1.39
C GLY A 83 9.88 13.69 1.56
N GLU A 84 10.28 13.03 2.64
CA GLU A 84 11.69 12.70 2.94
C GLU A 84 12.28 11.75 1.88
N VAL A 85 11.62 10.60 1.64
CA VAL A 85 12.11 9.61 0.66
C VAL A 85 12.04 10.11 -0.77
N GLY A 86 11.13 11.05 -1.05
CA GLY A 86 10.92 11.66 -2.36
C GLY A 86 11.76 12.92 -2.62
N ALA A 87 12.57 13.38 -1.66
CA ALA A 87 13.27 14.69 -1.75
C ALA A 87 14.14 14.85 -3.00
N ASP A 88 14.79 13.77 -3.44
CA ASP A 88 15.65 13.74 -4.63
C ASP A 88 14.89 13.24 -5.89
N ALA A 89 13.62 12.91 -5.78
CA ALA A 89 12.78 12.43 -6.87
C ALA A 89 11.85 13.52 -7.39
N GLY A 90 11.49 13.46 -8.66
CA GLY A 90 10.54 14.42 -9.24
C GLY A 90 9.09 14.20 -8.79
N LYS A 91 8.73 12.95 -8.48
CA LYS A 91 7.39 12.56 -8.05
C LYS A 91 7.42 11.20 -7.36
N SER A 92 6.73 11.10 -6.21
CA SER A 92 6.40 9.81 -5.59
C SER A 92 5.13 9.23 -6.22
N VAL A 93 5.20 7.98 -6.66
CA VAL A 93 4.10 7.24 -7.27
C VAL A 93 3.63 6.16 -6.30
N PHE A 94 2.36 6.21 -5.93
CA PHE A 94 1.72 5.14 -5.15
C PHE A 94 1.64 3.85 -5.98
N VAL A 95 2.07 2.73 -5.41
CA VAL A 95 1.98 1.40 -6.02
C VAL A 95 1.31 0.45 -5.05
N GLY A 96 0.37 -0.37 -5.50
CA GLY A 96 -0.30 -1.38 -4.67
C GLY A 96 -0.73 -2.61 -5.46
N LEU A 97 -0.83 -3.75 -4.81
CA LEU A 97 -1.40 -4.97 -5.39
C LEU A 97 -2.91 -4.96 -5.20
N ASN A 98 -3.67 -4.77 -6.25
CA ASN A 98 -5.09 -4.40 -6.19
C ASN A 98 -5.28 -3.00 -5.59
N ALA A 99 -4.44 -2.07 -6.02
CA ALA A 99 -4.36 -0.70 -5.52
C ALA A 99 -5.70 0.05 -5.35
N PRO A 100 -6.78 -0.22 -6.10
CA PRO A 100 -8.07 0.43 -5.86
C PRO A 100 -8.56 0.35 -4.41
N PHE A 101 -8.30 -0.74 -3.71
CA PHE A 101 -8.68 -0.90 -2.31
C PHE A 101 -7.84 0.02 -1.40
N ASP A 102 -6.52 -0.19 -1.37
CA ASP A 102 -5.60 0.57 -0.51
C ASP A 102 -5.63 2.06 -0.83
N TRP A 103 -5.63 2.39 -2.11
CA TRP A 103 -5.73 3.76 -2.59
C TRP A 103 -7.00 4.45 -2.12
N SER A 104 -8.15 3.75 -2.10
CA SER A 104 -9.42 4.35 -1.67
C SER A 104 -9.33 4.86 -0.23
N PHE A 105 -8.73 4.08 0.68
CA PHE A 105 -8.52 4.46 2.08
C PHE A 105 -7.46 5.55 2.21
N VAL A 106 -6.28 5.35 1.64
CA VAL A 106 -5.17 6.30 1.78
C VAL A 106 -5.54 7.66 1.19
N ASN A 107 -6.15 7.70 0.00
CA ASN A 107 -6.61 8.93 -0.61
C ASN A 107 -7.70 9.64 0.21
N TYR A 108 -8.68 8.88 0.71
CA TYR A 108 -9.73 9.42 1.56
C TYR A 108 -9.16 10.01 2.86
N TYR A 109 -8.26 9.30 3.54
CA TYR A 109 -7.65 9.75 4.79
C TYR A 109 -6.77 10.99 4.59
N PHE A 110 -5.97 11.05 3.54
CA PHE A 110 -5.20 12.25 3.21
C PHE A 110 -6.09 13.47 3.01
N HIS A 111 -7.15 13.36 2.22
CA HIS A 111 -8.05 14.48 1.99
C HIS A 111 -8.88 14.83 3.22
N LYS A 112 -9.38 13.85 3.96
CA LYS A 112 -10.15 14.07 5.19
C LYS A 112 -9.35 14.79 6.27
N TYR A 113 -8.10 14.40 6.49
CA TYR A 113 -7.31 14.85 7.62
C TYR A 113 -6.29 15.94 7.28
N LEU A 114 -5.79 16.00 6.05
CA LEU A 114 -4.76 16.97 5.63
C LEU A 114 -5.20 17.86 4.47
N GLY A 115 -6.33 17.59 3.81
CA GLY A 115 -6.81 18.36 2.67
C GLY A 115 -6.02 18.17 1.37
N GLN A 116 -4.94 17.38 1.39
CA GLN A 116 -4.08 17.12 0.23
C GLN A 116 -3.44 15.74 0.32
N ASN A 117 -3.11 15.16 -0.86
CA ASN A 117 -2.46 13.86 -0.96
C ASN A 117 -1.09 14.02 -1.63
N PRO A 118 0.04 13.64 -0.97
CA PRO A 118 1.39 13.81 -1.53
C PRO A 118 1.64 12.96 -2.78
N PHE A 119 0.87 11.89 -3.00
CA PHE A 119 0.93 11.08 -4.22
C PHE A 119 0.12 11.70 -5.39
N GLY A 120 -0.69 12.74 -5.14
CA GLY A 120 -1.59 13.35 -6.12
C GLY A 120 -2.90 12.59 -6.28
N PHE A 121 -3.32 12.31 -7.53
CA PHE A 121 -4.66 11.78 -7.85
C PHE A 121 -4.64 10.40 -8.49
N ALA A 122 -3.48 9.75 -8.59
CA ALA A 122 -3.35 8.47 -9.28
C ALA A 122 -2.50 7.48 -8.49
N ALA A 123 -2.91 6.22 -8.57
CA ALA A 123 -2.16 5.07 -8.08
C ALA A 123 -1.83 4.13 -9.25
N LEU A 124 -0.70 3.44 -9.16
CA LEU A 124 -0.35 2.36 -10.06
C LEU A 124 -0.78 1.03 -9.45
N ASP A 125 -1.64 0.32 -10.16
CA ASP A 125 -2.05 -1.03 -9.79
C ASP A 125 -1.11 -2.08 -10.37
N ILE A 126 -0.49 -2.89 -9.51
CA ILE A 126 0.48 -3.93 -9.92
C ILE A 126 -0.16 -4.98 -10.81
N LYS A 127 -1.43 -5.35 -10.56
CA LYS A 127 -2.14 -6.35 -11.39
C LYS A 127 -2.37 -5.84 -12.81
N ALA A 128 -2.83 -4.59 -12.92
CA ALA A 128 -3.04 -3.94 -14.21
C ALA A 128 -1.70 -3.75 -14.97
N TYR A 129 -0.65 -3.34 -14.24
CA TYR A 129 0.69 -3.23 -14.82
C TYR A 129 1.20 -4.59 -15.32
N TYR A 130 1.07 -5.66 -14.52
CA TYR A 130 1.50 -7.02 -14.88
C TYR A 130 0.77 -7.51 -16.12
N MET A 131 -0.56 -7.34 -16.16
CA MET A 131 -1.37 -7.69 -17.32
C MET A 131 -0.88 -7.01 -18.61
N GLY A 132 -0.69 -5.69 -18.56
CA GLY A 132 -0.26 -4.92 -19.72
C GLY A 132 1.20 -5.17 -20.13
N ALA A 133 2.11 -5.28 -19.15
CA ALA A 133 3.53 -5.45 -19.43
C ALA A 133 3.88 -6.81 -20.04
N PHE A 134 3.11 -7.86 -19.72
CA PHE A 134 3.37 -9.24 -20.17
C PHE A 134 2.29 -9.80 -21.09
N ASN A 135 1.35 -8.96 -21.53
CA ASN A 135 0.25 -9.33 -22.46
C ASN A 135 -0.57 -10.54 -21.95
N LEU A 136 -1.01 -10.45 -20.69
CA LEU A 136 -1.74 -11.49 -19.99
C LEU A 136 -3.23 -11.15 -19.87
N GLU A 137 -4.04 -12.14 -19.49
CA GLU A 137 -5.44 -11.91 -19.14
C GLU A 137 -5.58 -11.58 -17.64
N TRP A 138 -6.66 -10.88 -17.26
CA TRP A 138 -6.93 -10.49 -15.87
C TRP A 138 -6.90 -11.67 -14.89
N ARG A 139 -7.41 -12.84 -15.29
CA ARG A 139 -7.41 -14.06 -14.45
C ARG A 139 -6.00 -14.54 -14.08
N GLU A 140 -4.98 -14.14 -14.85
CA GLU A 140 -3.58 -14.52 -14.64
C GLU A 140 -2.85 -13.57 -13.67
N THR A 141 -3.51 -12.46 -13.26
CA THR A 141 -2.94 -11.48 -12.34
C THR A 141 -3.14 -11.80 -10.85
N LYS A 142 -3.47 -13.05 -10.52
CA LYS A 142 -3.51 -13.49 -9.12
C LYS A 142 -2.11 -13.45 -8.51
N SER A 143 -2.00 -13.03 -7.23
CA SER A 143 -0.73 -12.96 -6.50
C SER A 143 0.06 -14.29 -6.59
N SER A 144 -0.62 -15.42 -6.43
CA SER A 144 -0.01 -16.75 -6.55
C SER A 144 0.58 -17.04 -7.94
N HIS A 145 -0.05 -16.56 -9.02
CA HIS A 145 0.48 -16.72 -10.38
C HIS A 145 1.71 -15.83 -10.59
N MET A 146 1.64 -14.58 -10.11
CA MET A 146 2.79 -13.67 -10.15
C MET A 146 3.97 -14.22 -9.35
N ALA A 147 3.72 -14.74 -8.14
CA ALA A 147 4.75 -15.37 -7.32
C ALA A 147 5.42 -16.54 -8.01
N THR A 148 4.63 -17.43 -8.63
CA THR A 148 5.17 -18.58 -9.39
C THR A 148 6.02 -18.12 -10.58
N SER A 149 5.59 -17.08 -11.29
CA SER A 149 6.28 -16.58 -12.49
C SER A 149 7.55 -15.79 -12.16
N LEU A 150 7.52 -14.95 -11.10
CA LEU A 150 8.57 -13.97 -10.78
C LEU A 150 9.54 -14.46 -9.72
N GLY A 151 9.12 -15.37 -8.83
CA GLY A 151 9.96 -15.98 -7.78
C GLY A 151 10.39 -14.99 -6.69
N PRO A 152 9.48 -14.22 -6.06
CA PRO A 152 9.85 -13.35 -4.95
C PRO A 152 10.38 -14.19 -3.78
N LYS A 153 11.28 -13.61 -2.99
CA LYS A 153 11.83 -14.24 -1.79
C LYS A 153 10.93 -14.09 -0.58
N ARG A 154 10.12 -13.01 -0.57
CA ARG A 154 9.14 -12.73 0.48
C ARG A 154 7.84 -13.47 0.19
N ALA A 155 7.10 -13.75 1.25
CA ALA A 155 5.75 -14.30 1.18
C ALA A 155 4.75 -13.24 1.63
N ALA A 156 3.53 -13.32 1.11
CA ALA A 156 2.40 -12.57 1.61
C ALA A 156 2.08 -12.96 3.06
N THR A 157 1.72 -11.97 3.88
CA THR A 157 1.30 -12.12 5.28
C THR A 157 0.06 -11.24 5.50
N HIS A 158 -0.49 -11.18 6.70
CA HIS A 158 -1.56 -10.22 7.03
C HIS A 158 -1.02 -9.05 7.87
N ASN A 159 0.19 -8.59 7.55
CA ASN A 159 0.79 -7.40 8.13
C ASN A 159 1.07 -6.38 7.03
N ALA A 160 0.50 -5.18 7.14
CA ALA A 160 0.57 -4.17 6.08
C ALA A 160 2.02 -3.83 5.65
N LEU A 161 2.99 -3.82 6.56
CA LEU A 161 4.38 -3.54 6.17
C LEU A 161 5.01 -4.71 5.41
N ASP A 162 4.76 -5.93 5.84
CA ASP A 162 5.30 -7.12 5.17
C ASP A 162 4.63 -7.31 3.80
N GLU A 163 3.32 -7.00 3.69
CA GLU A 163 2.61 -6.97 2.40
C GLU A 163 3.18 -5.88 1.48
N ALA A 164 3.39 -4.66 1.99
CA ALA A 164 4.00 -3.59 1.20
C ALA A 164 5.40 -3.98 0.68
N ARG A 165 6.21 -4.67 1.49
CA ARG A 165 7.52 -5.18 1.08
C ARG A 165 7.46 -6.29 0.05
N TYR A 166 6.49 -7.21 0.21
CA TYR A 166 6.24 -8.27 -0.77
C TYR A 166 5.79 -7.69 -2.12
N GLN A 167 4.86 -6.76 -2.11
CA GLN A 167 4.38 -6.06 -3.31
C GLN A 167 5.50 -5.26 -3.99
N ALA A 168 6.35 -4.58 -3.19
CA ALA A 168 7.50 -3.86 -3.71
C ALA A 168 8.48 -4.79 -4.43
N GLU A 169 8.76 -5.97 -3.86
CA GLU A 169 9.63 -6.97 -4.49
C GLU A 169 9.02 -7.50 -5.79
N LEU A 170 7.71 -7.83 -5.80
CA LEU A 170 7.02 -8.24 -7.02
C LEU A 170 7.14 -7.19 -8.13
N PHE A 171 6.88 -5.94 -7.78
CA PHE A 171 6.92 -4.85 -8.76
C PHE A 171 8.34 -4.59 -9.28
N ASP A 172 9.34 -4.64 -8.42
CA ASP A 172 10.77 -4.51 -8.81
C ASP A 172 11.19 -5.62 -9.77
N LEU A 173 10.80 -6.87 -9.49
CA LEU A 173 11.04 -8.02 -10.39
C LEU A 173 10.35 -7.83 -11.76
N MET A 174 9.13 -7.27 -11.79
CA MET A 174 8.44 -6.96 -13.04
C MET A 174 9.18 -5.90 -13.86
N LEU A 175 9.65 -4.82 -13.21
CA LEU A 175 10.41 -3.77 -13.88
C LEU A 175 11.70 -4.31 -14.50
N HIS A 176 12.44 -5.14 -13.76
CA HIS A 176 13.67 -5.77 -14.24
C HIS A 176 13.41 -6.73 -15.41
N ARG A 177 12.38 -7.58 -15.30
CA ARG A 177 12.03 -8.53 -16.36
C ARG A 177 11.57 -7.83 -17.63
N ARG A 178 10.78 -6.76 -17.49
CA ARG A 178 10.35 -5.95 -18.64
C ARG A 178 11.53 -5.32 -19.36
N ALA A 179 12.51 -4.79 -18.62
CA ALA A 179 13.72 -4.20 -19.20
C ALA A 179 14.57 -5.20 -19.99
N GLN A 180 14.43 -6.51 -19.75
CA GLN A 180 15.12 -7.57 -20.50
C GLN A 180 14.37 -7.99 -21.78
N LEU A 181 13.09 -7.61 -21.92
CA LEU A 181 12.25 -7.98 -23.06
C LEU A 181 12.21 -6.89 -24.14
N GLY A 182 12.69 -5.70 -23.85
CA GLY A 182 12.74 -4.55 -24.79
C GLY A 182 14.13 -4.20 -25.16
#